data_34bba36cbb111577902e94120e25db70
#
_entry.id   34bba36cbb111577902e94120e25db70
#
_cell.length_a   1.000
_cell.length_b   1.000
_cell.length_c   1.000
_cell.angle_alpha   90.00
_cell.angle_beta   90.00
_cell.angle_gamma   90.00
#
_symmetry.space_group_name_H-M   'P 1'
#
loop_
_entity.id
_entity.type
_entity.pdbx_description
1 polymer ?
#
loop_
_entity_poly.entity_id
_entity_poly.type
_entity_poly.pdbx_seq_one_letter_code
_entity_poly.pdbx_strand_id
1 'polypeptide(L)'
;MQWSDVGRRAVTGLVAVVVLSSVVGCGGDKGSGGAAAVPDGVESLTITNREHTDVDVDYPTVPPAGGDHLGIWHNCGLYTVELYDEAAVHSLEHGAVWITYRPDIGVSGIVSLNEILSGEDKVLLSPHPDQTAGVVATAWARRLELEGPDDSRLMAFVEAFRDGDAAPEPGVSCSRGIGEPPANPLAGLPPRP
;
A
#
# COMPACT_ATOMS: atom_id res chain seq x y z
N MET A 1 49.84 17.20 -88.90
CA MET A 1 49.25 16.08 -89.64
C MET A 1 48.66 15.12 -88.62
N GLN A 2 47.45 14.72 -88.72
CA GLN A 2 46.69 13.68 -88.08
C GLN A 2 45.83 14.11 -86.91
N TRP A 3 44.62 14.03 -87.17
CA TRP A 3 43.44 14.21 -86.40
C TRP A 3 43.27 13.03 -85.45
N SER A 4 42.73 13.25 -84.29
CA SER A 4 42.22 12.16 -83.44
C SER A 4 41.02 12.64 -82.67
N ASP A 5 40.04 11.76 -82.72
CA ASP A 5 38.67 11.87 -82.33
C ASP A 5 38.41 12.16 -80.85
N VAL A 6 37.39 12.99 -80.66
CA VAL A 6 36.80 13.30 -79.34
C VAL A 6 35.74 12.26 -79.04
N GLY A 7 36.06 11.32 -78.16
CA GLY A 7 35.09 10.37 -77.58
C GLY A 7 34.25 11.04 -76.53
N ARG A 8 32.95 11.20 -76.77
CA ARG A 8 31.94 11.57 -75.79
C ARG A 8 31.68 10.41 -74.84
N ARG A 9 32.02 10.54 -73.57
CA ARG A 9 31.61 9.64 -72.53
C ARG A 9 30.34 10.19 -71.88
N ALA A 10 29.26 9.49 -72.07
CA ALA A 10 28.00 9.66 -71.33
C ALA A 10 28.17 9.28 -69.86
N VAL A 11 27.98 10.25 -68.96
CA VAL A 11 27.93 9.98 -67.53
C VAL A 11 26.48 9.67 -67.16
N THR A 12 26.23 8.39 -66.97
CA THR A 12 24.93 7.93 -66.46
C THR A 12 24.91 8.18 -64.95
N GLY A 13 24.21 9.19 -64.50
CA GLY A 13 24.01 9.46 -63.07
C GLY A 13 23.08 8.44 -62.45
N LEU A 14 23.60 7.66 -61.54
CA LEU A 14 22.83 6.76 -60.68
C LEU A 14 22.24 7.58 -59.56
N VAL A 15 20.96 7.82 -59.59
CA VAL A 15 20.23 8.41 -58.45
C VAL A 15 19.97 7.32 -57.44
N ALA A 16 20.74 7.27 -56.35
CA ALA A 16 20.47 6.43 -55.22
C ALA A 16 19.34 7.03 -54.40
N VAL A 17 18.15 6.46 -54.49
CA VAL A 17 17.05 6.75 -53.60
C VAL A 17 17.30 6.06 -52.24
N VAL A 18 17.71 6.82 -51.23
CA VAL A 18 17.80 6.36 -49.85
C VAL A 18 16.39 6.36 -49.28
N VAL A 19 15.78 5.18 -49.19
CA VAL A 19 14.54 4.97 -48.44
C VAL A 19 14.92 4.91 -46.96
N LEU A 20 14.67 6.00 -46.22
CA LEU A 20 14.71 6.01 -44.78
C LEU A 20 13.48 5.20 -44.28
N SER A 21 13.70 3.96 -43.96
CA SER A 21 12.70 3.17 -43.20
C SER A 21 12.69 3.65 -41.78
N SER A 22 11.70 4.46 -41.41
CA SER A 22 11.38 4.82 -40.03
C SER A 22 10.86 3.54 -39.31
N VAL A 23 11.73 2.88 -38.58
CA VAL A 23 11.32 1.84 -37.65
C VAL A 23 10.63 2.57 -36.48
N VAL A 24 9.31 2.63 -36.49
CA VAL A 24 8.54 2.96 -35.30
C VAL A 24 8.68 1.78 -34.34
N GLY A 25 9.67 1.85 -33.49
CA GLY A 25 9.79 0.97 -32.35
C GLY A 25 8.66 1.26 -31.38
N CYS A 26 7.64 0.42 -31.36
CA CYS A 26 6.78 0.30 -30.19
C CYS A 26 7.65 -0.19 -29.04
N GLY A 27 8.28 0.74 -28.35
CA GLY A 27 8.82 0.53 -27.03
C GLY A 27 7.63 0.27 -26.13
N GLY A 28 7.36 -1.02 -25.80
CA GLY A 28 6.54 -1.35 -24.67
C GLY A 28 7.25 -0.79 -23.45
N ASP A 29 6.75 0.31 -22.90
CA ASP A 29 7.06 0.70 -21.54
C ASP A 29 6.68 -0.48 -20.65
N LYS A 30 7.69 -1.23 -20.23
CA LYS A 30 7.61 -2.00 -19.01
C LYS A 30 7.47 -0.94 -17.93
N GLY A 31 6.24 -0.75 -17.45
CA GLY A 31 5.96 0.17 -16.39
C GLY A 31 6.99 -0.05 -15.28
N SER A 32 7.87 0.91 -15.08
CA SER A 32 8.55 1.06 -13.81
C SER A 32 7.43 1.14 -12.79
N GLY A 33 7.35 0.21 -11.84
CA GLY A 33 6.43 0.28 -10.72
C GLY A 33 6.73 1.58 -9.98
N GLY A 34 6.05 2.65 -10.36
CA GLY A 34 6.08 3.90 -9.63
C GLY A 34 5.51 3.59 -8.25
N ALA A 35 6.17 4.07 -7.19
CA ALA A 35 5.58 4.03 -5.86
C ALA A 35 4.15 4.58 -5.94
N ALA A 36 3.21 3.90 -5.28
CA ALA A 36 1.82 4.34 -5.25
C ALA A 36 1.76 5.78 -4.72
N ALA A 37 0.87 6.59 -5.30
CA ALA A 37 0.74 7.97 -4.87
C ALA A 37 0.20 8.03 -3.44
N VAL A 38 0.85 8.81 -2.59
CA VAL A 38 0.39 9.05 -1.22
C VAL A 38 -0.92 9.83 -1.27
N PRO A 39 -2.00 9.35 -0.66
CA PRO A 39 -3.27 10.05 -0.66
C PRO A 39 -3.22 11.34 0.19
N ASP A 40 -4.09 12.28 -0.13
CA ASP A 40 -4.20 13.54 0.61
C ASP A 40 -4.65 13.30 2.06
N GLY A 41 -4.13 14.10 2.97
CA GLY A 41 -4.49 14.08 4.39
C GLY A 41 -3.68 13.09 5.23
N VAL A 42 -2.70 12.39 4.67
CA VAL A 42 -1.81 11.54 5.46
C VAL A 42 -0.96 12.37 6.39
N GLU A 43 -1.02 12.04 7.67
CA GLU A 43 -0.16 12.55 8.72
C GLU A 43 1.15 11.75 8.79
N SER A 44 2.27 12.45 8.87
CA SER A 44 3.58 11.87 9.14
C SER A 44 3.94 12.10 10.60
N LEU A 45 4.21 11.03 11.32
CA LEU A 45 4.55 11.07 12.74
C LEU A 45 6.05 10.85 12.95
N THR A 46 6.60 11.46 13.98
CA THR A 46 7.99 11.19 14.40
C THR A 46 7.97 10.10 15.44
N ILE A 47 8.54 8.95 15.14
CA ILE A 47 8.70 7.83 16.05
C ILE A 47 10.13 7.91 16.64
N THR A 48 10.24 8.10 17.94
CA THR A 48 11.53 8.27 18.62
C THR A 48 12.08 6.98 19.19
N ASN A 49 11.21 6.05 19.58
CA ASN A 49 11.57 4.77 20.18
C ASN A 49 10.87 3.64 19.42
N ARG A 50 11.43 2.44 19.50
CA ARG A 50 10.86 1.21 18.91
C ARG A 50 11.41 -0.03 19.62
N GLU A 51 11.52 0.05 20.93
CA GLU A 51 12.05 -1.04 21.73
C GLU A 51 10.93 -2.03 22.07
N HIS A 52 11.28 -3.31 22.18
CA HIS A 52 10.36 -4.29 22.72
C HIS A 52 10.13 -4.07 24.21
N THR A 53 8.88 -4.09 24.64
CA THR A 53 8.46 -3.90 26.03
C THR A 53 7.33 -4.86 26.40
N ASP A 54 7.22 -5.18 27.70
CA ASP A 54 6.14 -6.01 28.25
C ASP A 54 5.14 -5.17 29.08
N VAL A 55 5.22 -3.85 28.99
CA VAL A 55 4.32 -2.91 29.70
C VAL A 55 3.45 -2.15 28.71
N ASP A 56 2.29 -1.71 29.22
CA ASP A 56 1.39 -0.85 28.44
C ASP A 56 2.11 0.44 28.01
N VAL A 57 1.89 0.85 26.79
CA VAL A 57 2.50 2.05 26.18
C VAL A 57 1.45 3.14 26.03
N ASP A 58 1.74 4.32 26.58
CA ASP A 58 0.91 5.51 26.36
C ASP A 58 1.26 6.15 25.00
N TYR A 59 0.52 5.79 23.98
CA TYR A 59 0.76 6.25 22.61
C TYR A 59 0.19 7.65 22.37
N PRO A 60 0.90 8.47 21.57
CA PRO A 60 0.44 9.83 21.28
C PRO A 60 -0.77 9.90 20.34
N THR A 61 -1.09 8.82 19.66
CA THR A 61 -2.24 8.73 18.75
C THR A 61 -3.06 7.46 19.02
N VAL A 62 -4.36 7.54 18.74
CA VAL A 62 -5.32 6.44 18.84
C VAL A 62 -6.02 6.26 17.48
N PRO A 63 -5.83 5.12 16.80
CA PRO A 63 -4.88 4.06 17.10
C PRO A 63 -3.41 4.51 16.95
N PRO A 64 -2.46 3.75 17.56
CA PRO A 64 -1.04 4.05 17.44
C PRO A 64 -0.50 3.76 16.04
N ALA A 65 0.54 4.50 15.65
CA ALA A 65 1.20 4.32 14.37
C ALA A 65 2.72 4.06 14.51
N GLY A 66 3.15 3.51 15.62
CA GLY A 66 4.55 3.19 15.93
C GLY A 66 4.93 3.58 17.34
N GLY A 67 6.09 3.16 17.79
CA GLY A 67 6.59 3.37 19.14
C GLY A 67 7.14 2.09 19.76
N ASP A 68 7.39 2.11 21.07
CA ASP A 68 7.72 0.90 21.82
C ASP A 68 6.54 -0.07 21.76
N HIS A 69 6.80 -1.38 21.71
CA HIS A 69 5.76 -2.36 21.42
C HIS A 69 6.11 -3.75 21.96
N LEU A 70 5.17 -4.68 21.97
CA LEU A 70 5.41 -6.07 22.37
C LEU A 70 6.39 -6.77 21.41
N GLY A 71 7.22 -7.66 21.94
CA GLY A 71 8.10 -8.54 21.15
C GLY A 71 7.37 -9.62 20.33
N ILE A 72 6.04 -9.52 20.22
CA ILE A 72 5.21 -10.41 19.39
C ILE A 72 4.17 -9.58 18.65
N TRP A 73 3.89 -9.94 17.40
CA TRP A 73 2.97 -9.23 16.52
C TRP A 73 1.60 -9.94 16.42
N HIS A 74 0.59 -9.22 15.94
CA HIS A 74 -0.65 -9.86 15.48
C HIS A 74 -0.48 -10.45 14.07
N ASN A 75 -1.07 -11.63 13.86
CA ASN A 75 -1.22 -12.15 12.50
C ASN A 75 -2.08 -11.20 11.68
N CYS A 76 -1.67 -10.90 10.45
CA CYS A 76 -2.51 -10.11 9.55
C CYS A 76 -3.82 -10.82 9.25
N GLY A 77 -4.89 -10.04 9.09
CA GLY A 77 -6.23 -10.53 8.78
C GLY A 77 -7.33 -9.60 9.28
N LEU A 78 -8.57 -10.02 9.04
CA LEU A 78 -9.76 -9.23 9.33
C LEU A 78 -10.40 -9.74 10.62
N TYR A 79 -10.34 -8.92 11.67
CA TYR A 79 -10.81 -9.27 13.01
C TYR A 79 -12.13 -8.58 13.34
N THR A 80 -12.92 -9.22 14.20
CA THR A 80 -14.16 -8.67 14.75
C THR A 80 -14.04 -8.31 16.23
N VAL A 81 -12.84 -8.41 16.76
CA VAL A 81 -12.47 -8.09 18.15
C VAL A 81 -11.31 -7.09 18.13
N GLU A 82 -11.20 -6.33 19.20
CA GLU A 82 -10.05 -5.44 19.41
C GLU A 82 -8.75 -6.22 19.44
N LEU A 83 -7.70 -5.59 18.97
CA LEU A 83 -6.34 -6.10 19.03
C LEU A 83 -5.57 -5.40 20.16
N TYR A 84 -4.51 -6.01 20.64
CA TYR A 84 -3.56 -5.33 21.52
C TYR A 84 -2.77 -4.32 20.71
N ASP A 85 -2.79 -3.08 21.11
CA ASP A 85 -2.12 -1.97 20.40
C ASP A 85 -0.63 -2.23 20.21
N GLU A 86 0.05 -2.69 21.26
CA GLU A 86 1.48 -2.97 21.20
C GLU A 86 1.82 -4.10 20.24
N ALA A 87 0.97 -5.12 20.13
CA ALA A 87 1.17 -6.20 19.17
C ALA A 87 0.80 -5.79 17.72
N ALA A 88 -0.18 -4.91 17.56
CA ALA A 88 -0.51 -4.31 16.26
C ALA A 88 0.61 -3.38 15.79
N VAL A 89 1.20 -2.59 16.68
CA VAL A 89 2.38 -1.75 16.36
C VAL A 89 3.56 -2.59 15.87
N HIS A 90 3.81 -3.77 16.46
CA HIS A 90 4.83 -4.69 15.94
C HIS A 90 4.49 -5.16 14.52
N SER A 91 3.21 -5.41 14.22
CA SER A 91 2.80 -5.73 12.84
C SER A 91 3.07 -4.57 11.88
N LEU A 92 2.90 -3.31 12.32
CA LEU A 92 3.26 -2.12 11.54
C LEU A 92 4.78 -2.05 11.30
N GLU A 93 5.61 -2.45 12.28
CA GLU A 93 7.07 -2.54 12.12
C GLU A 93 7.45 -3.49 10.99
N HIS A 94 6.73 -4.61 10.84
CA HIS A 94 6.89 -5.57 9.75
C HIS A 94 6.34 -5.09 8.39
N GLY A 95 5.82 -3.88 8.32
CA GLY A 95 5.27 -3.30 7.10
C GLY A 95 3.78 -3.57 6.86
N ALA A 96 3.05 -4.02 7.88
CA ALA A 96 1.60 -4.14 7.77
C ALA A 96 0.92 -2.77 7.78
N VAL A 97 -0.30 -2.72 7.25
CA VAL A 97 -1.23 -1.60 7.38
C VAL A 97 -2.38 -2.04 8.28
N TRP A 98 -2.69 -1.24 9.28
CA TRP A 98 -3.77 -1.50 10.21
C TRP A 98 -4.92 -0.55 9.96
N ILE A 99 -6.06 -1.08 9.55
CA ILE A 99 -7.31 -0.37 9.38
C ILE A 99 -8.15 -0.61 10.63
N THR A 100 -8.54 0.45 11.28
CA THR A 100 -9.36 0.39 12.47
C THR A 100 -10.69 1.10 12.25
N TYR A 101 -11.71 0.61 12.92
CA TYR A 101 -13.03 1.23 12.86
C TYR A 101 -13.67 1.37 14.23
N ARG A 102 -14.40 2.44 14.44
CA ARG A 102 -15.23 2.60 15.61
C ARG A 102 -16.47 1.71 15.48
N PRO A 103 -16.86 0.94 16.51
CA PRO A 103 -17.96 -0.04 16.41
C PRO A 103 -19.30 0.57 15.95
N ASP A 104 -19.51 1.87 16.13
CA ASP A 104 -20.75 2.58 15.76
C ASP A 104 -20.86 2.98 14.27
N ILE A 105 -19.88 2.62 13.41
CA ILE A 105 -20.04 2.80 11.95
C ILE A 105 -21.15 1.94 11.37
N GLY A 106 -21.70 1.02 12.17
CA GLY A 106 -22.80 0.14 11.80
C GLY A 106 -22.39 -1.06 10.96
N VAL A 107 -23.31 -2.02 10.86
CA VAL A 107 -23.06 -3.30 10.17
C VAL A 107 -22.69 -3.11 8.72
N SER A 108 -23.36 -2.21 8.00
CA SER A 108 -23.05 -1.93 6.59
C SER A 108 -21.62 -1.42 6.39
N GLY A 109 -21.14 -0.56 7.28
CA GLY A 109 -19.77 -0.05 7.22
C GLY A 109 -18.73 -1.16 7.49
N ILE A 110 -18.99 -2.02 8.49
CA ILE A 110 -18.11 -3.15 8.79
C ILE A 110 -18.05 -4.12 7.61
N VAL A 111 -19.19 -4.42 6.99
CA VAL A 111 -19.27 -5.28 5.80
C VAL A 111 -18.50 -4.68 4.64
N SER A 112 -18.67 -3.37 4.38
CA SER A 112 -17.94 -2.67 3.30
C SER A 112 -16.42 -2.76 3.50
N LEU A 113 -15.90 -2.47 4.72
CA LEU A 113 -14.47 -2.61 5.01
C LEU A 113 -13.96 -4.05 4.77
N ASN A 114 -14.73 -5.06 5.22
CA ASN A 114 -14.34 -6.46 4.99
C ASN A 114 -14.32 -6.83 3.50
N GLU A 115 -15.28 -6.36 2.72
CA GLU A 115 -15.33 -6.60 1.27
C GLU A 115 -14.15 -5.93 0.55
N ILE A 116 -13.84 -4.67 0.89
CA ILE A 116 -12.74 -3.90 0.31
C ILE A 116 -11.38 -4.54 0.62
N LEU A 117 -11.18 -4.99 1.87
CA LEU A 117 -9.90 -5.51 2.34
C LEU A 117 -9.75 -7.03 2.18
N SER A 118 -10.77 -7.70 1.63
CA SER A 118 -10.75 -9.16 1.46
C SER A 118 -9.66 -9.58 0.48
N GLY A 119 -8.77 -10.45 0.95
CA GLY A 119 -7.66 -10.97 0.13
C GLY A 119 -6.44 -10.07 0.07
N GLU A 120 -6.45 -8.91 0.76
CA GLU A 120 -5.27 -8.05 0.86
C GLU A 120 -4.25 -8.66 1.83
N ASP A 121 -3.01 -8.75 1.35
CA ASP A 121 -1.88 -9.18 2.17
C ASP A 121 -1.41 -8.06 3.10
N LYS A 122 -0.86 -8.43 4.25
CA LYS A 122 -0.29 -7.50 5.23
C LYS A 122 -1.25 -6.37 5.68
N VAL A 123 -2.52 -6.72 5.79
CA VAL A 123 -3.55 -5.83 6.32
C VAL A 123 -4.12 -6.44 7.60
N LEU A 124 -4.25 -5.60 8.63
CA LEU A 124 -5.09 -5.86 9.80
C LEU A 124 -6.36 -5.00 9.68
N LEU A 125 -7.50 -5.58 10.00
CA LEU A 125 -8.75 -4.85 10.25
C LEU A 125 -9.25 -5.22 11.64
N SER A 126 -9.56 -4.24 12.48
CA SER A 126 -10.18 -4.50 13.77
C SER A 126 -11.04 -3.32 14.25
N PRO A 127 -12.02 -3.56 15.14
CA PRO A 127 -12.60 -2.48 15.91
C PRO A 127 -11.55 -1.81 16.81
N HIS A 128 -11.71 -0.50 17.05
CA HIS A 128 -10.96 0.30 18.02
C HIS A 128 -11.90 1.36 18.61
N PRO A 129 -12.54 1.07 19.75
CA PRO A 129 -13.62 1.93 20.28
C PRO A 129 -13.14 3.30 20.74
N ASP A 130 -11.87 3.44 21.13
CA ASP A 130 -11.33 4.67 21.69
C ASP A 130 -10.92 5.71 20.64
N GLN A 131 -10.93 5.35 19.36
CA GLN A 131 -10.63 6.31 18.28
C GLN A 131 -11.77 7.30 18.06
N THR A 132 -11.43 8.54 17.67
CA THR A 132 -12.40 9.60 17.41
C THR A 132 -13.03 9.53 16.02
N ALA A 133 -12.25 9.21 15.00
CA ALA A 133 -12.73 9.05 13.63
C ALA A 133 -13.45 7.72 13.43
N GLY A 134 -14.39 7.66 12.50
CA GLY A 134 -15.13 6.44 12.21
C GLY A 134 -14.24 5.32 11.68
N VAL A 135 -13.28 5.66 10.81
CA VAL A 135 -12.28 4.75 10.24
C VAL A 135 -10.93 5.44 10.23
N VAL A 136 -9.88 4.71 10.61
CA VAL A 136 -8.49 5.18 10.56
C VAL A 136 -7.63 4.13 9.88
N ALA A 137 -6.72 4.59 9.02
CA ALA A 137 -5.66 3.77 8.45
C ALA A 137 -4.31 4.16 9.08
N THR A 138 -3.56 3.18 9.58
CA THR A 138 -2.22 3.38 10.13
C THR A 138 -1.21 2.45 9.47
N ALA A 139 -0.02 2.98 9.24
CA ALA A 139 1.19 2.24 8.94
C ALA A 139 2.30 2.84 9.81
N TRP A 140 3.47 2.24 9.84
CA TRP A 140 4.56 2.79 10.65
C TRP A 140 4.84 4.27 10.33
N ALA A 141 4.73 5.12 11.34
CA ALA A 141 4.88 6.57 11.25
C ALA A 141 3.92 7.28 10.27
N ARG A 142 2.81 6.64 9.88
CA ARG A 142 1.81 7.21 8.98
C ARG A 142 0.39 6.94 9.50
N ARG A 143 -0.45 7.95 9.41
CA ARG A 143 -1.84 7.88 9.85
C ARG A 143 -2.74 8.67 8.91
N LEU A 144 -3.94 8.17 8.67
CA LEU A 144 -4.96 8.84 7.87
C LEU A 144 -6.34 8.61 8.49
N GLU A 145 -7.02 9.68 8.84
CA GLU A 145 -8.46 9.62 9.16
C GLU A 145 -9.26 9.61 7.86
N LEU A 146 -10.16 8.65 7.76
CA LEU A 146 -11.02 8.45 6.62
C LEU A 146 -12.43 8.96 6.92
N GLU A 147 -13.12 9.48 5.90
CA GLU A 147 -14.49 9.99 6.04
C GLU A 147 -15.49 8.86 6.32
N GLY A 148 -15.15 7.63 5.94
CA GLY A 148 -15.98 6.45 6.16
C GLY A 148 -15.40 5.20 5.53
N PRO A 149 -16.15 4.09 5.60
CA PRO A 149 -15.70 2.79 5.08
C PRO A 149 -15.42 2.79 3.56
N ASP A 150 -16.13 3.64 2.80
CA ASP A 150 -16.04 3.70 1.33
C ASP A 150 -15.13 4.86 0.85
N ASP A 151 -14.32 5.44 1.73
CA ASP A 151 -13.38 6.50 1.35
C ASP A 151 -12.36 5.98 0.34
N SER A 152 -12.31 6.59 -0.84
CA SER A 152 -11.43 6.18 -1.94
C SER A 152 -9.94 6.22 -1.61
N ARG A 153 -9.55 6.95 -0.54
CA ARG A 153 -8.17 7.03 -0.06
C ARG A 153 -7.71 5.78 0.69
N LEU A 154 -8.65 4.91 1.14
CA LEU A 154 -8.33 3.71 1.90
C LEU A 154 -7.34 2.81 1.16
N MET A 155 -7.69 2.37 -0.04
CA MET A 155 -6.82 1.49 -0.82
C MET A 155 -5.55 2.20 -1.30
N ALA A 156 -5.61 3.48 -1.62
CA ALA A 156 -4.43 4.27 -1.96
C ALA A 156 -3.43 4.33 -0.77
N PHE A 157 -3.93 4.41 0.47
CA PHE A 157 -3.10 4.33 1.68
C PHE A 157 -2.46 2.94 1.83
N VAL A 158 -3.25 1.87 1.67
CA VAL A 158 -2.74 0.49 1.74
C VAL A 158 -1.63 0.27 0.71
N GLU A 159 -1.85 0.67 -0.54
CA GLU A 159 -0.88 0.51 -1.62
C GLU A 159 0.40 1.34 -1.41
N ALA A 160 0.27 2.55 -0.84
CA ALA A 160 1.40 3.44 -0.64
C ALA A 160 2.30 3.02 0.54
N PHE A 161 1.74 2.38 1.58
CA PHE A 161 2.47 2.18 2.84
C PHE A 161 2.67 0.72 3.25
N ARG A 162 2.01 -0.23 2.60
CA ARG A 162 2.29 -1.66 2.79
C ARG A 162 3.71 -1.99 2.36
N ASP A 163 4.51 -2.55 3.27
CA ASP A 163 5.94 -2.76 3.07
C ASP A 163 6.72 -1.49 2.67
N GLY A 164 6.20 -0.32 3.07
CA GLY A 164 6.79 0.96 2.74
C GLY A 164 8.11 1.22 3.48
N ASP A 165 8.95 2.08 2.92
CA ASP A 165 10.30 2.43 3.43
C ASP A 165 10.29 3.02 4.85
N ALA A 166 9.14 3.47 5.35
CA ALA A 166 9.02 4.00 6.73
C ALA A 166 9.00 2.88 7.77
N ALA A 167 8.57 1.66 7.41
CA ALA A 167 8.59 0.52 8.32
C ALA A 167 10.04 0.10 8.60
N PRO A 168 10.40 -0.18 9.86
CA PRO A 168 11.75 -0.61 10.20
C PRO A 168 12.14 -1.96 9.61
N GLU A 169 11.18 -2.87 9.47
CA GLU A 169 11.37 -4.25 9.02
C GLU A 169 10.42 -4.62 7.86
N PRO A 170 10.44 -3.88 6.75
CA PRO A 170 9.54 -4.14 5.64
C PRO A 170 9.81 -5.53 5.03
N GLY A 171 8.77 -6.24 4.64
CA GLY A 171 8.88 -7.57 4.05
C GLY A 171 8.93 -8.73 5.06
N VAL A 172 9.05 -8.46 6.36
CA VAL A 172 8.95 -9.51 7.38
C VAL A 172 7.51 -10.05 7.42
N SER A 173 7.38 -11.36 7.60
CA SER A 173 6.08 -12.03 7.57
C SER A 173 5.16 -11.54 8.68
N CYS A 174 3.90 -11.31 8.33
CA CYS A 174 2.82 -10.96 9.25
C CYS A 174 2.06 -12.22 9.76
N SER A 175 2.68 -13.40 9.71
CA SER A 175 2.10 -14.66 10.17
C SER A 175 2.94 -15.29 11.29
N ARG A 176 2.37 -16.22 12.05
CA ARG A 176 2.99 -16.89 13.19
C ARG A 176 3.17 -16.01 14.43
N GLY A 177 2.45 -14.90 14.49
CA GLY A 177 2.26 -14.08 15.68
C GLY A 177 1.07 -14.60 16.51
N ILE A 178 0.45 -13.69 17.26
CA ILE A 178 -0.76 -13.96 18.04
C ILE A 178 -2.03 -13.60 17.23
N GLY A 179 -3.17 -14.08 17.72
CA GLY A 179 -4.48 -13.89 17.10
C GLY A 179 -4.69 -14.81 15.90
N GLU A 180 -5.93 -15.27 15.77
CA GLU A 180 -6.40 -16.04 14.63
C GLU A 180 -7.55 -15.28 13.99
N PRO A 181 -7.34 -14.61 12.85
CA PRO A 181 -8.43 -13.94 12.17
C PRO A 181 -9.48 -14.99 11.77
N PRO A 182 -10.78 -14.73 12.01
CA PRO A 182 -11.81 -15.69 11.71
C PRO A 182 -11.89 -15.96 10.19
N ALA A 183 -12.08 -17.23 9.81
CA ALA A 183 -12.21 -17.64 8.41
C ALA A 183 -13.39 -16.94 7.68
N ASN A 184 -14.40 -16.51 8.44
CA ASN A 184 -15.51 -15.71 7.96
C ASN A 184 -15.74 -14.53 8.93
N PRO A 185 -15.08 -13.40 8.75
CA PRO A 185 -15.19 -12.24 9.63
C PRO A 185 -16.58 -11.60 9.67
N LEU A 186 -17.45 -11.93 8.71
CA LEU A 186 -18.83 -11.44 8.68
C LEU A 186 -19.83 -12.42 9.34
N ALA A 187 -19.37 -13.60 9.81
CA ALA A 187 -20.23 -14.56 10.50
C ALA A 187 -20.75 -13.96 11.82
N GLY A 188 -22.06 -14.01 12.02
CA GLY A 188 -22.71 -13.49 13.24
C GLY A 188 -23.09 -12.01 13.18
N LEU A 189 -22.74 -11.27 12.13
CA LEU A 189 -23.32 -9.96 11.90
C LEU A 189 -24.79 -10.11 11.49
N PRO A 190 -25.69 -9.17 11.89
CA PRO A 190 -27.06 -9.18 11.40
C PRO A 190 -27.08 -8.95 9.88
N PRO A 191 -28.11 -9.45 9.17
CA PRO A 191 -28.24 -9.20 7.74
C PRO A 191 -28.30 -7.70 7.46
N ARG A 192 -27.78 -7.29 6.29
CA ARG A 192 -27.91 -5.89 5.85
C ARG A 192 -29.39 -5.48 5.84
N PRO A 193 -29.70 -4.24 6.25
CA PRO A 193 -31.06 -3.70 6.15
C PRO A 193 -31.53 -3.59 4.69
#